data_713ced5e0a732d5920edd69963ad57b5
#
_entry.id   713ced5e0a732d5920edd69963ad57b5
#
_cell.length_a   1.000
_cell.length_b   1.000
_cell.length_c   1.000
_cell.angle_alpha   90.00
_cell.angle_beta   90.00
_cell.angle_gamma   90.00
#
_symmetry.space_group_name_H-M   'P 1'
#
loop_
_entity.id
_entity.type
_entity.pdbx_description
1 polymer ?
#
loop_
_entity_poly.entity_id
_entity_poly.type
_entity_poly.pdbx_seq_one_letter_code
_entity_poly.pdbx_strand_id
1 'polypeptide(L)'
;MTIFDKSLTNDQIMMRDVCRRFVDDVIQPFISQNWQKEWDLTPEGRLPDNILIESEAIGIRTLGVPERFGGISLEPENEVRTFAVISEEIARGDSGLADKLVQNWKVSVLLRELASEEHQERWFGKLIEDPNFLFAHALTEPKGASDRWLGYNAPSAAMDTKAKKVDGGWVINGRKH
;
A
#
# COMPACT_ATOMS: atom_id res chain seq x y z
N MET A 1 3.60 -27.18 4.37
CA MET A 1 4.87 -26.50 4.09
C MET A 1 5.14 -26.58 2.60
N THR A 2 5.00 -25.50 1.87
CA THR A 2 5.20 -25.44 0.42
C THR A 2 6.70 -25.32 0.07
N ILE A 3 7.07 -25.52 -1.21
CA ILE A 3 8.45 -25.31 -1.68
C ILE A 3 8.90 -23.88 -1.39
N PHE A 4 7.99 -22.91 -1.41
CA PHE A 4 8.26 -21.50 -1.12
C PHE A 4 8.60 -21.24 0.35
N ASP A 5 8.01 -21.98 1.30
CA ASP A 5 8.29 -21.83 2.74
C ASP A 5 9.75 -22.11 3.10
N LYS A 6 10.41 -23.02 2.38
CA LYS A 6 11.81 -23.41 2.65
C LYS A 6 12.83 -22.31 2.34
N SER A 7 12.43 -21.25 1.66
CA SER A 7 13.31 -20.18 1.23
C SER A 7 13.04 -18.84 1.95
N LEU A 8 12.08 -18.80 2.89
CA LEU A 8 11.80 -17.63 3.70
C LEU A 8 12.80 -17.49 4.84
N THR A 9 13.14 -16.27 5.18
CA THR A 9 13.89 -15.96 6.40
C THR A 9 13.01 -16.19 7.64
N ASN A 10 13.62 -16.26 8.81
CA ASN A 10 12.88 -16.38 10.07
C ASN A 10 11.94 -15.20 10.29
N ASP A 11 12.38 -13.98 9.94
CA ASP A 11 11.56 -12.76 10.08
C ASP A 11 10.36 -12.80 9.13
N GLN A 12 10.55 -13.26 7.89
CA GLN A 12 9.44 -13.43 6.93
C GLN A 12 8.43 -14.47 7.41
N ILE A 13 8.91 -15.57 8.00
CA ILE A 13 8.04 -16.59 8.60
C ILE A 13 7.25 -15.99 9.78
N MET A 14 7.92 -15.27 10.66
CA MET A 14 7.29 -14.62 11.81
C MET A 14 6.22 -13.61 11.36
N MET A 15 6.55 -12.72 10.41
CA MET A 15 5.61 -11.74 9.87
C MET A 15 4.42 -12.40 9.19
N ARG A 16 4.65 -13.43 8.38
CA ARG A 16 3.59 -14.24 7.78
C ARG A 16 2.65 -14.81 8.85
N ASP A 17 3.20 -15.40 9.91
CA ASP A 17 2.40 -16.04 10.95
C ASP A 17 1.60 -15.02 11.79
N VAL A 18 2.15 -13.81 11.97
CA VAL A 18 1.42 -12.69 12.57
C VAL A 18 0.26 -12.25 11.66
N CYS A 19 0.51 -12.07 10.36
CA CYS A 19 -0.53 -11.71 9.39
C CYS A 19 -1.60 -12.79 9.27
N ARG A 20 -1.22 -14.06 9.33
CA ARG A 20 -2.16 -15.19 9.31
C ARG A 20 -3.14 -15.11 10.48
N ARG A 21 -2.65 -14.89 11.69
CA ARG A 21 -3.52 -14.69 12.87
C ARG A 21 -4.41 -13.46 12.70
N PHE A 22 -3.87 -12.36 12.24
CA PHE A 22 -4.68 -11.15 11.96
C PHE A 22 -5.81 -11.43 10.96
N VAL A 23 -5.54 -12.19 9.91
CA VAL A 23 -6.55 -12.61 8.94
C VAL A 23 -7.62 -13.49 9.61
N ASP A 24 -7.20 -14.51 10.36
CA ASP A 24 -8.12 -15.48 10.96
C ASP A 24 -8.96 -14.84 12.08
N ASP A 25 -8.38 -13.95 12.88
CA ASP A 25 -9.02 -13.39 14.06
C ASP A 25 -9.80 -12.09 13.79
N VAL A 26 -9.41 -11.32 12.76
CA VAL A 26 -9.96 -9.99 12.48
C VAL A 26 -10.62 -9.91 11.11
N ILE A 27 -9.87 -10.17 10.02
CA ILE A 27 -10.37 -9.92 8.66
C ILE A 27 -11.50 -10.89 8.30
N GLN A 28 -11.28 -12.18 8.44
CA GLN A 28 -12.29 -13.18 8.04
C GLN A 28 -13.61 -13.06 8.83
N PRO A 29 -13.61 -12.90 10.16
CA PRO A 29 -14.85 -12.66 10.90
C PRO A 29 -15.57 -11.39 10.44
N PHE A 30 -14.83 -10.29 10.19
CA PHE A 30 -15.40 -9.05 9.70
C PHE A 30 -16.06 -9.24 8.32
N ILE A 31 -15.34 -9.82 7.37
CA ILE A 31 -15.86 -10.07 6.00
C ILE A 31 -17.06 -11.02 6.04
N SER A 32 -17.01 -12.09 6.83
CA SER A 32 -18.11 -13.04 6.96
C SER A 32 -19.41 -12.39 7.45
N GLN A 33 -19.31 -11.39 8.32
CA GLN A 33 -20.46 -10.67 8.86
C GLN A 33 -20.95 -9.54 7.94
N ASN A 34 -20.10 -9.01 7.07
CA ASN A 34 -20.35 -7.78 6.33
C ASN A 34 -20.22 -7.91 4.81
N TRP A 35 -19.94 -9.09 4.26
CA TRP A 35 -19.61 -9.28 2.84
C TRP A 35 -20.69 -8.74 1.87
N GLN A 36 -21.97 -8.70 2.30
CA GLN A 36 -23.05 -8.11 1.51
C GLN A 36 -23.15 -6.59 1.63
N LYS A 37 -22.46 -5.99 2.61
CA LYS A 37 -22.54 -4.57 2.97
C LYS A 37 -21.20 -3.88 2.95
N GLU A 38 -20.15 -4.50 2.42
CA GLU A 38 -18.79 -3.95 2.49
C GLU A 38 -18.66 -2.54 1.90
N TRP A 39 -19.49 -2.21 0.90
CA TRP A 39 -19.53 -0.89 0.26
C TRP A 39 -20.27 0.17 1.09
N ASP A 40 -21.11 -0.26 2.01
CA ASP A 40 -21.96 0.60 2.85
C ASP A 40 -21.44 0.71 4.29
N LEU A 41 -20.25 0.19 4.58
CA LEU A 41 -19.69 0.10 5.94
C LEU A 41 -19.38 1.46 6.55
N THR A 42 -19.09 2.45 5.73
CA THR A 42 -18.95 3.84 6.16
C THR A 42 -19.66 4.77 5.17
N PRO A 43 -20.19 5.92 5.63
CA PRO A 43 -20.80 6.92 4.73
C PRO A 43 -19.87 7.40 3.63
N GLU A 44 -18.55 7.37 3.87
CA GLU A 44 -17.52 7.81 2.94
C GLU A 44 -16.96 6.67 2.08
N GLY A 45 -17.44 5.44 2.24
CA GLY A 45 -16.95 4.26 1.53
C GLY A 45 -15.50 3.90 1.85
N ARG A 46 -15.02 4.29 3.05
CA ARG A 46 -13.66 3.98 3.52
C ARG A 46 -13.57 2.56 4.06
N LEU A 47 -12.34 2.09 4.17
CA LEU A 47 -12.03 0.87 4.93
C LEU A 47 -12.51 1.02 6.38
N PRO A 48 -12.95 -0.06 7.01
CA PRO A 48 -13.29 -0.05 8.42
C PRO A 48 -12.11 0.38 9.28
N ASP A 49 -12.32 1.42 10.05
CA ASP A 49 -11.27 2.03 10.88
C ASP A 49 -10.61 1.01 11.82
N ASN A 50 -11.38 0.07 12.39
CA ASN A 50 -10.85 -0.97 13.26
C ASN A 50 -9.81 -1.86 12.57
N ILE A 51 -10.00 -2.22 11.30
CA ILE A 51 -9.03 -3.04 10.54
C ILE A 51 -7.74 -2.26 10.30
N LEU A 52 -7.83 -0.97 10.00
CA LEU A 52 -6.65 -0.11 9.83
C LEU A 52 -5.88 0.05 11.15
N ILE A 53 -6.58 0.30 12.26
CA ILE A 53 -5.97 0.40 13.60
C ILE A 53 -5.27 -0.91 13.98
N GLU A 54 -5.91 -2.04 13.78
CA GLU A 54 -5.31 -3.34 14.09
C GLU A 54 -4.15 -3.69 13.16
N SER A 55 -4.21 -3.30 11.88
CA SER A 55 -3.08 -3.45 10.95
C SER A 55 -1.88 -2.59 11.34
N GLU A 56 -2.10 -1.42 11.96
CA GLU A 56 -1.07 -0.59 12.56
C GLU A 56 -0.45 -1.26 13.78
N ALA A 57 -1.27 -1.82 14.67
CA ALA A 57 -0.80 -2.47 15.90
C ALA A 57 0.16 -3.64 15.63
N ILE A 58 0.04 -4.31 14.49
CA ILE A 58 0.97 -5.36 14.04
C ILE A 58 2.04 -4.86 13.06
N GLY A 59 2.10 -3.55 12.81
CA GLY A 59 3.13 -2.88 12.02
C GLY A 59 3.04 -3.02 10.51
N ILE A 60 2.00 -3.69 9.97
CA ILE A 60 1.93 -3.93 8.52
C ILE A 60 1.47 -2.71 7.73
N ARG A 61 0.75 -1.77 8.34
CA ARG A 61 0.32 -0.54 7.65
C ARG A 61 1.50 0.35 7.26
N THR A 62 2.54 0.38 8.08
CA THR A 62 3.71 1.26 7.93
C THR A 62 4.94 0.59 7.33
N LEU A 63 4.75 -0.57 6.68
CA LEU A 63 5.83 -1.20 5.91
C LEU A 63 6.32 -0.27 4.79
N GLY A 64 7.63 -0.23 4.59
CA GLY A 64 8.28 0.66 3.62
C GLY A 64 8.48 2.10 4.11
N VAL A 65 7.96 2.46 5.28
CA VAL A 65 8.27 3.72 5.96
C VAL A 65 9.61 3.57 6.70
N PRO A 66 10.56 4.52 6.57
CA PRO A 66 11.81 4.45 7.33
C PRO A 66 11.61 4.48 8.85
N GLU A 67 12.47 3.77 9.59
CA GLU A 67 12.42 3.71 11.06
C GLU A 67 12.46 5.07 11.74
N ARG A 68 13.22 6.02 11.18
CA ARG A 68 13.30 7.40 11.69
C ARG A 68 11.94 8.12 11.72
N PHE A 69 10.96 7.62 10.97
CA PHE A 69 9.58 8.13 10.96
C PHE A 69 8.59 7.19 11.66
N GLY A 70 9.08 6.15 12.34
CA GLY A 70 8.24 5.20 13.07
C GLY A 70 7.75 3.99 12.27
N GLY A 71 8.30 3.77 11.09
CA GLY A 71 8.01 2.59 10.27
C GLY A 71 8.87 1.37 10.64
N ILE A 72 8.74 0.32 9.85
CA ILE A 72 9.54 -0.90 9.96
C ILE A 72 10.49 -0.97 8.78
N SER A 73 11.79 -0.89 9.06
CA SER A 73 12.82 -1.14 8.05
C SER A 73 12.91 -2.62 7.73
N LEU A 74 12.98 -2.89 6.44
CA LEU A 74 13.26 -4.20 5.89
C LEU A 74 14.60 -4.16 5.18
N GLU A 75 15.37 -5.25 5.28
CA GLU A 75 16.58 -5.39 4.48
C GLU A 75 16.23 -5.28 2.98
N PRO A 76 16.92 -4.44 2.21
CA PRO A 76 16.56 -4.15 0.81
C PRO A 76 16.39 -5.41 -0.07
N GLU A 77 17.25 -6.41 0.13
CA GLU A 77 17.18 -7.68 -0.60
C GLU A 77 15.95 -8.54 -0.24
N ASN A 78 15.35 -8.29 0.91
CA ASN A 78 14.20 -9.03 1.43
C ASN A 78 12.88 -8.26 1.29
N GLU A 79 12.92 -6.95 1.06
CA GLU A 79 11.76 -6.07 1.13
C GLU A 79 10.61 -6.51 0.21
N VAL A 80 10.89 -6.66 -1.08
CA VAL A 80 9.87 -7.04 -2.07
C VAL A 80 9.27 -8.41 -1.75
N ARG A 81 10.11 -9.34 -1.31
CA ARG A 81 9.66 -10.67 -0.93
C ARG A 81 8.80 -10.66 0.32
N THR A 82 9.15 -9.84 1.29
CA THR A 82 8.36 -9.64 2.51
C THR A 82 7.00 -9.04 2.18
N PHE A 83 6.94 -8.02 1.32
CA PHE A 83 5.68 -7.47 0.83
C PHE A 83 4.82 -8.54 0.14
N ALA A 84 5.42 -9.40 -0.70
CA ALA A 84 4.70 -10.47 -1.37
C ALA A 84 4.11 -11.48 -0.39
N VAL A 85 4.89 -11.93 0.58
CA VAL A 85 4.45 -12.89 1.61
C VAL A 85 3.31 -12.34 2.46
N ILE A 86 3.42 -11.08 2.90
CA ILE A 86 2.40 -10.44 3.71
C ILE A 86 1.13 -10.19 2.89
N SER A 87 1.26 -9.70 1.65
CA SER A 87 0.09 -9.46 0.79
C SER A 87 -0.65 -10.75 0.44
N GLU A 88 0.06 -11.87 0.24
CA GLU A 88 -0.56 -13.19 0.02
C GLU A 88 -1.41 -13.60 1.23
N GLU A 89 -0.89 -13.47 2.45
CA GLU A 89 -1.65 -13.82 3.66
C GLU A 89 -2.88 -12.91 3.86
N ILE A 90 -2.74 -11.61 3.66
CA ILE A 90 -3.87 -10.69 3.81
C ILE A 90 -4.92 -10.96 2.72
N ALA A 91 -4.50 -11.20 1.48
CA ALA A 91 -5.39 -11.52 0.37
C ALA A 91 -6.16 -12.83 0.57
N ARG A 92 -5.65 -13.76 1.37
CA ARG A 92 -6.38 -14.95 1.82
C ARG A 92 -7.64 -14.58 2.62
N GLY A 93 -7.61 -13.48 3.36
CA GLY A 93 -8.76 -12.94 4.06
C GLY A 93 -9.64 -12.09 3.17
N ASP A 94 -9.03 -11.10 2.53
CA ASP A 94 -9.70 -10.17 1.60
C ASP A 94 -8.70 -9.52 0.64
N SER A 95 -8.92 -9.66 -0.65
CA SER A 95 -8.02 -9.12 -1.68
C SER A 95 -8.09 -7.60 -1.81
N GLY A 96 -9.22 -6.99 -1.49
CA GLY A 96 -9.37 -5.53 -1.49
C GLY A 96 -8.58 -4.87 -0.37
N LEU A 97 -8.59 -5.46 0.82
CA LEU A 97 -7.76 -5.03 1.95
C LEU A 97 -6.26 -5.17 1.63
N ALA A 98 -5.87 -6.31 1.04
CA ALA A 98 -4.49 -6.51 0.61
C ALA A 98 -4.06 -5.44 -0.40
N ASP A 99 -4.87 -5.14 -1.41
CA ASP A 99 -4.56 -4.09 -2.40
C ASP A 99 -4.38 -2.73 -1.72
N LYS A 100 -5.25 -2.35 -0.79
CA LYS A 100 -5.13 -1.06 -0.07
C LYS A 100 -3.81 -0.93 0.68
N LEU A 101 -3.40 -1.95 1.42
CA LEU A 101 -2.13 -1.94 2.13
C LEU A 101 -0.93 -1.96 1.17
N VAL A 102 -0.99 -2.76 0.11
CA VAL A 102 0.06 -2.80 -0.92
C VAL A 102 0.21 -1.44 -1.62
N GLN A 103 -0.88 -0.73 -1.93
CA GLN A 103 -0.80 0.62 -2.49
C GLN A 103 -0.12 1.59 -1.52
N ASN A 104 -0.44 1.49 -0.22
CA ASN A 104 0.19 2.30 0.81
C ASN A 104 1.72 2.05 0.87
N TRP A 105 2.16 0.80 0.88
CA TRP A 105 3.60 0.44 0.88
C TRP A 105 4.32 0.93 -0.38
N LYS A 106 3.72 0.75 -1.55
CA LYS A 106 4.29 1.23 -2.82
C LYS A 106 4.52 2.73 -2.82
N VAL A 107 3.58 3.51 -2.33
CA VAL A 107 3.73 4.96 -2.25
C VAL A 107 4.74 5.34 -1.16
N SER A 108 4.79 4.62 -0.05
CA SER A 108 5.83 4.80 0.98
C SER A 108 7.23 4.60 0.42
N VAL A 109 7.45 3.52 -0.35
CA VAL A 109 8.73 3.29 -1.03
C VAL A 109 9.05 4.40 -2.02
N LEU A 110 8.08 4.85 -2.83
CA LEU A 110 8.30 5.96 -3.77
C LEU A 110 8.67 7.27 -3.05
N LEU A 111 8.01 7.59 -1.94
CA LEU A 111 8.34 8.77 -1.13
C LEU A 111 9.74 8.65 -0.53
N ARG A 112 10.09 7.49 0.00
CA ARG A 112 11.42 7.22 0.56
C ARG A 112 12.53 7.44 -0.46
N GLU A 113 12.35 6.94 -1.69
CA GLU A 113 13.38 6.93 -2.72
C GLU A 113 13.46 8.26 -3.51
N LEU A 114 12.32 8.96 -3.68
CA LEU A 114 12.22 10.05 -4.66
C LEU A 114 11.88 11.41 -4.05
N ALA A 115 11.30 11.47 -2.86
CA ALA A 115 10.85 12.72 -2.27
C ALA A 115 11.98 13.43 -1.50
N SER A 116 11.91 14.76 -1.44
CA SER A 116 12.77 15.55 -0.55
C SER A 116 12.50 15.21 0.93
N GLU A 117 13.47 15.47 1.79
CA GLU A 117 13.34 15.22 3.23
C GLU A 117 12.12 15.94 3.83
N GLU A 118 11.90 17.22 3.46
CA GLU A 118 10.70 17.98 3.87
C GLU A 118 9.39 17.27 3.50
N HIS A 119 9.31 16.68 2.30
CA HIS A 119 8.13 15.92 1.88
C HIS A 119 8.01 14.60 2.62
N GLN A 120 9.12 13.92 2.89
CA GLN A 120 9.12 12.69 3.67
C GLN A 120 8.63 12.96 5.11
N GLU A 121 9.17 13.97 5.79
CA GLU A 121 8.74 14.40 7.13
C GLU A 121 7.23 14.70 7.16
N ARG A 122 6.77 15.50 6.20
CA ARG A 122 5.36 15.90 6.11
C ARG A 122 4.43 14.70 5.93
N TRP A 123 4.72 13.81 5.00
CA TRP A 123 3.79 12.77 4.59
C TRP A 123 3.89 11.51 5.44
N PHE A 124 5.09 11.13 5.86
CA PHE A 124 5.25 10.04 6.83
C PHE A 124 4.75 10.45 8.21
N GLY A 125 4.99 11.70 8.63
CA GLY A 125 4.39 12.22 9.86
C GLY A 125 2.87 12.06 9.86
N LYS A 126 2.21 12.48 8.77
CA LYS A 126 0.76 12.29 8.62
C LYS A 126 0.31 10.84 8.66
N LEU A 127 1.04 9.94 8.00
CA LEU A 127 0.73 8.51 8.01
C LEU A 127 0.85 7.91 9.40
N ILE A 128 1.82 8.33 10.19
CA ILE A 128 2.04 7.81 11.55
C ILE A 128 1.03 8.39 12.55
N GLU A 129 0.70 9.69 12.43
CA GLU A 129 -0.21 10.38 13.35
C GLU A 129 -1.68 9.96 13.18
N ASP A 130 -2.10 9.64 11.96
CA ASP A 130 -3.49 9.27 11.65
C ASP A 130 -3.58 7.83 11.15
N PRO A 131 -4.06 6.88 11.96
CA PRO A 131 -4.18 5.47 11.57
C PRO A 131 -5.17 5.25 10.41
N ASN A 132 -6.04 6.21 10.11
CA ASN A 132 -6.98 6.16 9.00
C ASN A 132 -6.41 6.78 7.70
N PHE A 133 -5.26 7.43 7.79
CA PHE A 133 -4.62 7.99 6.60
C PHE A 133 -3.93 6.88 5.80
N LEU A 134 -4.21 6.84 4.51
CA LEU A 134 -3.56 5.96 3.54
C LEU A 134 -3.11 6.77 2.33
N PHE A 135 -2.02 6.36 1.73
CA PHE A 135 -1.62 6.85 0.43
C PHE A 135 -2.45 6.22 -0.69
N ALA A 136 -2.64 6.97 -1.76
CA ALA A 136 -3.30 6.51 -2.97
C ALA A 136 -2.43 6.78 -4.20
N HIS A 137 -2.56 5.94 -5.21
CA HIS A 137 -1.80 6.02 -6.44
C HIS A 137 -2.74 6.16 -7.65
N ALA A 138 -2.88 7.36 -8.18
CA ALA A 138 -3.63 7.64 -9.39
C ALA A 138 -2.74 7.48 -10.64
N LEU A 139 -2.72 6.29 -11.24
CA LEU A 139 -1.82 5.96 -12.35
C LEU A 139 -2.53 5.85 -13.68
N THR A 140 -3.67 5.13 -13.74
CA THR A 140 -4.39 4.79 -14.97
C THR A 140 -5.00 6.01 -15.64
N GLU A 141 -4.92 6.07 -16.97
CA GLU A 141 -5.53 7.10 -17.80
C GLU A 141 -6.53 6.49 -18.79
N PRO A 142 -7.50 7.28 -19.34
CA PRO A 142 -8.51 6.76 -20.28
C PRO A 142 -7.94 6.08 -21.52
N LYS A 143 -6.77 6.52 -21.99
CA LYS A 143 -6.08 5.99 -23.17
C LYS A 143 -4.97 5.00 -22.86
N GLY A 144 -4.64 4.82 -21.60
CA GLY A 144 -3.52 3.99 -21.14
C GLY A 144 -3.98 2.91 -20.18
N ALA A 145 -3.63 1.67 -20.49
CA ALA A 145 -3.85 0.52 -19.62
C ALA A 145 -2.51 -0.14 -19.29
N SER A 146 -2.33 -1.38 -19.66
CA SER A 146 -1.09 -2.14 -19.44
C SER A 146 0.10 -1.64 -20.27
N ASP A 147 -0.14 -0.88 -21.34
CA ASP A 147 0.87 -0.29 -22.21
C ASP A 147 1.85 0.64 -21.47
N ARG A 148 1.46 1.20 -20.32
CA ARG A 148 2.37 1.94 -19.42
C ARG A 148 3.54 1.08 -18.89
N TRP A 149 3.41 -0.23 -18.95
CA TRP A 149 4.44 -1.19 -18.55
C TRP A 149 5.34 -1.62 -19.72
N LEU A 150 4.96 -1.25 -20.94
CA LEU A 150 5.75 -1.50 -22.13
C LEU A 150 6.93 -0.54 -22.18
N GLY A 151 8.01 -0.96 -22.86
CA GLY A 151 9.26 -0.24 -22.88
C GLY A 151 9.15 1.23 -23.24
N TYR A 152 10.06 2.03 -22.74
CA TYR A 152 10.12 3.50 -22.74
C TYR A 152 9.93 4.20 -24.09
N ASN A 153 10.06 3.48 -25.20
CA ASN A 153 10.01 4.05 -26.55
C ASN A 153 8.66 3.85 -27.26
N ALA A 154 7.66 3.29 -26.57
CA ALA A 154 6.32 3.18 -27.15
C ALA A 154 5.61 4.54 -27.04
N PRO A 155 5.15 5.16 -28.15
CA PRO A 155 4.43 6.44 -28.11
C PRO A 155 3.17 6.40 -27.23
N SER A 156 2.54 5.23 -27.12
CA SER A 156 1.36 4.96 -26.29
C SER A 156 1.68 4.87 -24.79
N ALA A 157 2.95 4.67 -24.40
CA ALA A 157 3.36 4.61 -22.99
C ALA A 157 3.43 5.99 -22.32
N ALA A 158 3.30 7.08 -23.08
CA ALA A 158 3.31 8.43 -22.54
C ALA A 158 1.99 8.76 -21.82
N MET A 159 2.10 9.37 -20.64
CA MET A 159 0.94 9.90 -19.92
C MET A 159 0.46 11.21 -20.53
N ASP A 160 -0.85 11.38 -20.67
CA ASP A 160 -1.47 12.62 -21.11
C ASP A 160 -1.57 13.65 -19.98
N THR A 161 -1.64 13.20 -18.72
CA THR A 161 -1.63 14.09 -17.56
C THR A 161 -0.28 14.77 -17.43
N LYS A 162 -0.29 16.09 -17.43
CA LYS A 162 0.92 16.92 -17.39
C LYS A 162 0.91 17.82 -16.15
N ALA A 163 2.07 17.98 -15.52
CA ALA A 163 2.32 18.96 -14.48
C ALA A 163 3.23 20.06 -15.05
N LYS A 164 2.81 21.33 -14.92
CA LYS A 164 3.58 22.51 -15.33
C LYS A 164 3.88 23.35 -14.11
N LYS A 165 5.17 23.66 -13.91
CA LYS A 165 5.58 24.58 -12.85
C LYS A 165 5.14 26.00 -13.18
N VAL A 166 4.57 26.70 -12.19
CA VAL A 166 4.14 28.09 -12.26
C VAL A 166 4.61 28.82 -10.99
N ASP A 167 4.45 30.15 -10.94
CA ASP A 167 4.71 30.89 -9.70
C ASP A 167 3.80 30.37 -8.58
N GLY A 168 4.42 30.02 -7.44
CA GLY A 168 3.71 29.54 -6.26
C GLY A 168 3.34 28.05 -6.28
N GLY A 169 3.70 27.26 -7.33
CA GLY A 169 3.39 25.83 -7.30
C GLY A 169 3.38 25.13 -8.66
N TRP A 170 2.42 24.24 -8.83
CA TRP A 170 2.24 23.42 -10.01
C TRP A 170 0.79 23.43 -10.47
N VAL A 171 0.57 23.50 -11.78
CA VAL A 171 -0.73 23.27 -12.41
C VAL A 171 -0.72 21.89 -13.05
N ILE A 172 -1.67 21.04 -12.63
CA ILE A 172 -1.83 19.68 -13.13
C ILE A 172 -3.06 19.65 -14.03
N ASN A 173 -2.89 19.19 -15.28
CA ASN A 173 -3.95 19.00 -16.25
C ASN A 173 -3.93 17.57 -16.78
N GLY A 174 -5.09 16.94 -16.77
CA GLY A 174 -5.26 15.57 -17.23
C GLY A 174 -6.43 14.87 -16.55
N ARG A 175 -6.59 13.60 -16.85
CA ARG A 175 -7.64 12.75 -16.29
C ARG A 175 -7.04 11.41 -15.87
N LYS A 176 -7.33 11.00 -14.64
CA LYS A 176 -7.00 9.69 -14.07
C LYS A 176 -8.29 8.91 -13.78
N HIS A 177 -8.17 7.61 -13.74
CA HIS A 177 -9.24 6.67 -13.34
C HIS A 177 -8.94 6.12 -11.95
#